data_9b7254e26b6450088c2827c28cd54df9
#
_entry.id   9b7254e26b6450088c2827c28cd54df9
#
_cell.length_a   1.000
_cell.length_b   1.000
_cell.length_c   1.000
_cell.angle_alpha   90.00
_cell.angle_beta   90.00
_cell.angle_gamma   90.00
#
_symmetry.space_group_name_H-M   'P 1'
#
loop_
_entity.id
_entity.type
_entity.pdbx_description
1 polymer ?
#
loop_
_entity_poly.entity_id
_entity_poly.type
_entity_poly.pdbx_seq_one_letter_code
_entity_poly.pdbx_strand_id
1 'polypeptide(L)'
;IIDSYETAEEAQVPRNTEEEVKKYIYDELDAAIPMLDDAPAASGYIAKGTALAIKMRSALYYADYQRAKEAAKAIMDLGQYELDPSFENIFMVSGQNSKEIIAAVQHDENLYSNWMIATMYNNSDAGWSSMVPSKNLIDAYEMSNGLTKEEAGSGYDPVHPFANRDPRMAMTVLYPGM
;
A
#
# COMPACT_ATOMS: atom_id res chain seq x y z
N ILE A 1 11.99 6.73 21.27
CA ILE A 1 10.55 7.08 21.35
C ILE A 1 10.44 8.28 22.28
N ILE A 2 9.81 9.33 21.83
CA ILE A 2 9.54 10.55 22.60
C ILE A 2 8.07 10.87 22.45
N ASP A 3 7.34 10.87 23.56
CA ASP A 3 5.90 11.18 23.55
C ASP A 3 5.66 12.70 23.67
N SER A 4 6.52 13.38 24.41
CA SER A 4 6.51 14.84 24.55
C SER A 4 7.87 15.37 24.98
N TYR A 5 8.18 16.60 24.62
CA TYR A 5 9.36 17.34 25.10
C TYR A 5 9.03 18.84 25.16
N GLU A 6 9.62 19.53 26.13
CA GLU A 6 9.41 20.97 26.30
C GLU A 6 10.56 21.79 25.69
N THR A 7 11.76 21.21 25.60
CA THR A 7 12.95 21.88 25.08
C THR A 7 13.64 21.04 23.98
N ALA A 8 14.45 21.69 23.15
CA ALA A 8 15.24 21.02 22.13
C ALA A 8 16.30 20.08 22.72
N GLU A 9 16.79 20.37 23.92
CA GLU A 9 17.74 19.53 24.66
C GLU A 9 17.10 18.23 25.10
N GLU A 10 15.88 18.25 25.58
CA GLU A 10 15.11 17.05 25.98
C GLU A 10 14.79 16.16 24.79
N ALA A 11 14.68 16.73 23.58
CA ALA A 11 14.47 15.97 22.35
C ALA A 11 15.73 15.22 21.87
N GLN A 12 16.91 15.51 22.44
CA GLN A 12 18.18 14.86 22.08
C GLN A 12 18.34 13.52 22.79
N VAL A 13 17.56 12.54 22.39
CA VAL A 13 17.60 11.18 22.95
C VAL A 13 18.29 10.21 22.00
N PRO A 14 18.95 9.14 22.49
CA PRO A 14 19.49 8.09 21.66
C PRO A 14 18.38 7.35 20.93
N ARG A 15 18.75 6.67 19.83
CA ARG A 15 17.81 5.80 19.12
C ARG A 15 17.42 4.60 19.98
N ASN A 16 16.14 4.30 19.98
CA ASN A 16 15.66 3.04 20.54
C ASN A 16 16.08 1.85 19.67
N THR A 17 16.12 0.67 20.27
CA THR A 17 16.32 -0.58 19.53
C THR A 17 15.11 -0.88 18.65
N GLU A 18 15.32 -1.71 17.62
CA GLU A 18 14.23 -2.16 16.75
C GLU A 18 13.11 -2.86 17.54
N GLU A 19 13.48 -3.71 18.50
CA GLU A 19 12.52 -4.43 19.34
C GLU A 19 11.69 -3.49 20.24
N GLU A 20 12.28 -2.45 20.79
CA GLU A 20 11.55 -1.45 21.56
C GLU A 20 10.57 -0.67 20.69
N VAL A 21 10.98 -0.27 19.47
CA VAL A 21 10.11 0.45 18.53
C VAL A 21 8.98 -0.46 18.05
N LYS A 22 9.28 -1.70 17.69
CA LYS A 22 8.29 -2.69 17.29
C LYS A 22 7.25 -2.93 18.38
N LYS A 23 7.72 -3.13 19.61
CA LYS A 23 6.82 -3.31 20.77
C LYS A 23 5.92 -2.10 20.95
N TYR A 24 6.49 -0.89 20.92
CA TYR A 24 5.73 0.34 21.06
C TYR A 24 4.64 0.48 19.98
N ILE A 25 4.98 0.24 18.70
CA ILE A 25 3.99 0.28 17.61
C ILE A 25 2.83 -0.69 17.87
N TYR A 26 3.12 -1.89 18.32
CA TYR A 26 2.07 -2.88 18.57
C TYR A 26 1.22 -2.53 19.80
N ASP A 27 1.84 -2.09 20.89
CA ASP A 27 1.14 -1.71 22.10
C ASP A 27 0.16 -0.53 21.83
N GLU A 28 0.60 0.49 21.09
CA GLU A 28 -0.24 1.65 20.74
C GLU A 28 -1.41 1.23 19.82
N LEU A 29 -1.15 0.39 18.83
CA LEU A 29 -2.21 -0.10 17.95
C LEU A 29 -3.20 -1.02 18.68
N ASP A 30 -2.71 -1.87 19.58
CA ASP A 30 -3.55 -2.76 20.39
C ASP A 30 -4.43 -1.98 21.38
N ALA A 31 -3.93 -0.86 21.88
CA ALA A 31 -4.70 0.06 22.72
C ALA A 31 -5.73 0.86 21.90
N ALA A 32 -5.37 1.30 20.69
CA ALA A 32 -6.24 2.13 19.86
C ALA A 32 -7.38 1.34 19.17
N ILE A 33 -7.10 0.12 18.69
CA ILE A 33 -8.07 -0.69 17.92
C ILE A 33 -9.43 -0.86 18.65
N PRO A 34 -9.51 -1.20 19.94
CA PRO A 34 -10.79 -1.35 20.62
C PRO A 34 -11.53 -0.02 20.86
N MET A 35 -10.84 1.12 20.72
CA MET A 35 -11.44 2.45 20.90
C MET A 35 -12.07 3.00 19.59
N LEU A 36 -11.78 2.38 18.46
CA LEU A 36 -12.22 2.82 17.14
C LEU A 36 -13.50 2.07 16.74
N ASP A 37 -14.42 2.79 16.09
CA ASP A 37 -15.60 2.21 15.47
C ASP A 37 -15.24 1.39 14.24
N ASP A 38 -16.09 0.43 13.87
CA ASP A 38 -15.89 -0.43 12.70
C ASP A 38 -16.00 0.36 11.39
N ALA A 39 -16.85 1.39 11.34
CA ALA A 39 -16.97 2.33 10.25
C ALA A 39 -16.49 3.74 10.68
N PRO A 40 -15.95 4.56 9.76
CA PRO A 40 -15.54 5.92 10.10
C PRO A 40 -16.75 6.78 10.49
N ALA A 41 -16.61 7.62 11.51
CA ALA A 41 -17.68 8.52 11.98
C ALA A 41 -18.11 9.54 10.91
N ALA A 42 -17.17 9.94 10.04
CA ALA A 42 -17.39 10.79 8.88
C ALA A 42 -16.27 10.58 7.86
N SER A 43 -16.45 11.08 6.63
CA SER A 43 -15.40 11.06 5.61
C SER A 43 -14.13 11.74 6.13
N GLY A 44 -12.97 11.11 5.92
CA GLY A 44 -11.66 11.58 6.40
C GLY A 44 -11.28 11.15 7.81
N TYR A 45 -12.20 10.55 8.57
CA TYR A 45 -11.88 9.97 9.87
C TYR A 45 -11.37 8.54 9.73
N ILE A 46 -10.45 8.15 10.61
CA ILE A 46 -9.96 6.77 10.68
C ILE A 46 -10.98 5.88 11.39
N ALA A 47 -11.00 4.61 10.96
CA ALA A 47 -11.81 3.56 11.58
C ALA A 47 -10.91 2.41 12.03
N LYS A 48 -11.49 1.42 12.71
CA LYS A 48 -10.78 0.23 13.20
C LYS A 48 -9.99 -0.48 12.11
N GLY A 49 -10.54 -0.60 10.90
CA GLY A 49 -9.86 -1.18 9.76
C GLY A 49 -8.55 -0.49 9.40
N THR A 50 -8.47 0.84 9.56
CA THR A 50 -7.23 1.60 9.33
C THR A 50 -6.13 1.19 10.31
N ALA A 51 -6.43 1.13 11.61
CA ALA A 51 -5.47 0.72 12.63
C ALA A 51 -5.02 -0.74 12.44
N LEU A 52 -5.96 -1.64 12.10
CA LEU A 52 -5.66 -3.03 11.76
C LEU A 52 -4.78 -3.14 10.52
N ALA A 53 -5.00 -2.32 9.48
CA ALA A 53 -4.19 -2.31 8.27
C ALA A 53 -2.75 -1.83 8.55
N ILE A 54 -2.58 -0.81 9.39
CA ILE A 54 -1.26 -0.36 9.83
C ILE A 54 -0.56 -1.47 10.63
N LYS A 55 -1.27 -2.14 11.54
CA LYS A 55 -0.74 -3.27 12.31
C LYS A 55 -0.30 -4.43 11.42
N MET A 56 -1.12 -4.79 10.44
CA MET A 56 -0.81 -5.82 9.44
C MET A 56 0.45 -5.49 8.65
N ARG A 57 0.55 -4.26 8.12
CA ARG A 57 1.72 -3.81 7.35
C ARG A 57 2.99 -3.76 8.20
N SER A 58 2.90 -3.26 9.43
CA SER A 58 4.03 -3.27 10.37
C SER A 58 4.49 -4.70 10.68
N ALA A 59 3.55 -5.61 10.89
CA ALA A 59 3.86 -7.02 11.14
C ALA A 59 4.53 -7.69 9.93
N LEU A 60 4.09 -7.42 8.72
CA LEU A 60 4.75 -7.88 7.49
C LEU A 60 6.18 -7.36 7.38
N TYR A 61 6.40 -6.07 7.67
CA TYR A 61 7.73 -5.46 7.65
C TYR A 61 8.71 -6.17 8.60
N TYR A 62 8.24 -6.54 9.80
CA TYR A 62 9.03 -7.25 10.81
C TYR A 62 9.01 -8.78 10.64
N ALA A 63 8.47 -9.32 9.54
CA ALA A 63 8.30 -10.75 9.27
C ALA A 63 7.51 -11.49 10.38
N ASP A 64 6.67 -10.80 11.15
CA ASP A 64 5.72 -11.36 12.10
C ASP A 64 4.44 -11.81 11.36
N TYR A 65 4.57 -12.87 10.59
CA TYR A 65 3.51 -13.36 9.71
C TYR A 65 2.26 -13.82 10.45
N GLN A 66 2.41 -14.30 11.70
CA GLN A 66 1.23 -14.69 12.48
C GLN A 66 0.39 -13.47 12.85
N ARG A 67 1.01 -12.40 13.33
CA ARG A 67 0.32 -11.14 13.67
C ARG A 67 -0.26 -10.48 12.42
N ALA A 68 0.45 -10.51 11.30
CA ALA A 68 -0.04 -10.03 10.02
C ALA A 68 -1.30 -10.76 9.58
N LYS A 69 -1.31 -12.10 9.67
CA LYS A 69 -2.47 -12.94 9.36
C LYS A 69 -3.67 -12.64 10.27
N GLU A 70 -3.45 -12.49 11.57
CA GLU A 70 -4.50 -12.18 12.53
C GLU A 70 -5.13 -10.81 12.26
N ALA A 71 -4.30 -9.79 11.99
CA ALA A 71 -4.77 -8.46 11.67
C ALA A 71 -5.53 -8.43 10.33
N ALA A 72 -5.03 -9.12 9.29
CA ALA A 72 -5.73 -9.26 8.02
C ALA A 72 -7.09 -9.94 8.19
N LYS A 73 -7.12 -11.04 8.96
CA LYS A 73 -8.40 -11.73 9.24
C LYS A 73 -9.37 -10.82 9.99
N ALA A 74 -8.90 -10.06 10.97
CA ALA A 74 -9.74 -9.12 11.70
C ALA A 74 -10.36 -8.05 10.78
N ILE A 75 -9.61 -7.55 9.78
CA ILE A 75 -10.15 -6.62 8.77
C ILE A 75 -11.29 -7.29 7.97
N MET A 76 -11.08 -8.53 7.53
CA MET A 76 -12.10 -9.28 6.80
C MET A 76 -13.36 -9.52 7.64
N ASP A 77 -13.17 -9.85 8.90
CA ASP A 77 -14.26 -10.15 9.85
C ASP A 77 -15.11 -8.89 10.19
N LEU A 78 -14.60 -7.67 9.96
CA LEU A 78 -15.39 -6.43 10.10
C LEU A 78 -16.53 -6.36 9.07
N GLY A 79 -16.42 -7.03 7.91
CA GLY A 79 -17.44 -7.00 6.86
C GLY A 79 -17.67 -5.62 6.24
N GLN A 80 -16.74 -4.67 6.41
CA GLN A 80 -16.83 -3.30 5.90
C GLN A 80 -16.22 -3.14 4.51
N TYR A 81 -15.32 -4.05 4.13
CA TYR A 81 -14.48 -3.93 2.94
C TYR A 81 -14.76 -5.05 1.96
N GLU A 82 -14.70 -4.74 0.66
CA GLU A 82 -14.91 -5.68 -0.44
C GLU A 82 -13.91 -5.35 -1.55
N LEU A 83 -13.44 -6.34 -2.30
CA LEU A 83 -12.64 -6.07 -3.49
C LEU A 83 -13.50 -5.36 -4.54
N ASP A 84 -12.95 -4.31 -5.16
CA ASP A 84 -13.60 -3.64 -6.29
C ASP A 84 -13.61 -4.59 -7.50
N PRO A 85 -14.70 -4.67 -8.25
CA PRO A 85 -14.75 -5.50 -9.45
C PRO A 85 -13.78 -5.05 -10.55
N SER A 86 -13.26 -3.82 -10.47
CA SER A 86 -12.29 -3.27 -11.43
C SER A 86 -11.04 -2.79 -10.71
N PHE A 87 -9.92 -3.49 -10.89
CA PHE A 87 -8.63 -3.07 -10.39
C PHE A 87 -8.24 -1.65 -10.84
N GLU A 88 -8.56 -1.27 -12.08
CA GLU A 88 -8.28 0.05 -12.62
C GLU A 88 -9.11 1.14 -11.91
N ASN A 89 -10.40 0.88 -11.64
CA ASN A 89 -11.31 1.87 -11.07
C ASN A 89 -10.86 2.40 -9.71
N ILE A 90 -10.22 1.58 -8.87
CA ILE A 90 -9.76 2.02 -7.54
C ILE A 90 -8.69 3.13 -7.59
N PHE A 91 -8.03 3.31 -8.74
CA PHE A 91 -7.03 4.36 -8.97
C PHE A 91 -7.60 5.58 -9.71
N MET A 92 -8.87 5.56 -10.07
CA MET A 92 -9.56 6.65 -10.74
C MET A 92 -10.37 7.49 -9.76
N VAL A 93 -10.67 8.74 -10.12
CA VAL A 93 -11.54 9.61 -9.31
C VAL A 93 -12.91 8.96 -9.07
N SER A 94 -13.44 8.22 -10.05
CA SER A 94 -14.69 7.47 -9.93
C SER A 94 -14.65 6.41 -8.83
N GLY A 95 -13.46 5.84 -8.54
CA GLY A 95 -13.26 4.79 -7.54
C GLY A 95 -12.92 5.29 -6.14
N GLN A 96 -12.85 6.61 -5.91
CA GLN A 96 -12.43 7.17 -4.61
C GLN A 96 -13.29 6.75 -3.41
N ASN A 97 -14.51 6.26 -3.65
CA ASN A 97 -15.40 5.73 -2.62
C ASN A 97 -15.54 4.20 -2.67
N SER A 98 -14.62 3.50 -3.36
CA SER A 98 -14.63 2.05 -3.42
C SER A 98 -14.50 1.45 -2.01
N LYS A 99 -15.24 0.39 -1.75
CA LYS A 99 -15.14 -0.37 -0.49
C LYS A 99 -13.81 -1.10 -0.33
N GLU A 100 -12.98 -1.20 -1.36
CA GLU A 100 -11.64 -1.74 -1.26
C GLU A 100 -10.69 -0.80 -0.52
N ILE A 101 -10.98 0.51 -0.51
CA ILE A 101 -10.13 1.52 0.13
C ILE A 101 -10.37 1.52 1.64
N ILE A 102 -9.39 1.03 2.40
CA ILE A 102 -9.45 1.01 3.87
C ILE A 102 -9.16 2.41 4.43
N ALA A 103 -8.16 3.08 3.88
CA ALA A 103 -7.79 4.45 4.24
C ALA A 103 -7.03 5.10 3.10
N ALA A 104 -7.24 6.39 2.90
CA ALA A 104 -6.54 7.18 1.90
C ALA A 104 -6.23 8.58 2.45
N VAL A 105 -5.06 9.10 2.11
CA VAL A 105 -4.75 10.52 2.29
C VAL A 105 -5.43 11.27 1.15
N GLN A 106 -6.34 12.17 1.51
CA GLN A 106 -7.06 12.97 0.52
C GLN A 106 -6.15 14.08 0.00
N HIS A 107 -6.08 14.21 -1.31
CA HIS A 107 -5.36 15.27 -1.99
C HIS A 107 -6.35 16.19 -2.71
N ASP A 108 -6.03 17.47 -2.72
CA ASP A 108 -6.80 18.53 -3.37
C ASP A 108 -5.85 19.37 -4.21
N GLU A 109 -6.30 19.80 -5.38
CA GLU A 109 -5.47 20.54 -6.33
C GLU A 109 -4.92 21.86 -5.74
N ASN A 110 -5.70 22.51 -4.90
CA ASN A 110 -5.39 23.87 -4.42
C ASN A 110 -4.73 23.88 -3.03
N LEU A 111 -5.15 22.95 -2.14
CA LEU A 111 -4.75 22.97 -0.74
C LEU A 111 -3.68 21.92 -0.43
N TYR A 112 -3.74 20.77 -1.08
CA TYR A 112 -2.86 19.64 -0.79
C TYR A 112 -2.63 18.80 -2.04
N SER A 113 -1.92 19.35 -3.00
CA SER A 113 -1.67 18.71 -4.29
C SER A 113 -0.70 17.52 -4.18
N ASN A 114 -0.92 16.52 -5.02
CA ASN A 114 -0.04 15.36 -5.12
C ASN A 114 0.88 15.49 -6.35
N TRP A 115 2.14 15.85 -6.12
CA TRP A 115 3.16 15.96 -7.16
C TRP A 115 3.71 14.60 -7.64
N MET A 116 3.34 13.49 -7.00
CA MET A 116 3.85 12.18 -7.37
C MET A 116 3.50 11.80 -8.82
N ILE A 117 2.34 12.20 -9.31
CA ILE A 117 1.90 11.91 -10.69
C ILE A 117 2.92 12.47 -11.69
N ALA A 118 3.34 13.73 -11.53
CA ALA A 118 4.34 14.34 -12.41
C ALA A 118 5.70 13.62 -12.37
N THR A 119 6.07 13.03 -11.22
CA THR A 119 7.33 12.27 -11.09
C THR A 119 7.28 10.90 -11.75
N MET A 120 6.09 10.31 -11.88
CA MET A 120 5.87 8.98 -12.46
C MET A 120 5.67 8.99 -13.97
N TYR A 121 5.01 10.01 -14.51
CA TYR A 121 4.78 10.09 -15.96
C TYR A 121 6.07 10.24 -16.74
N ASN A 122 6.06 9.72 -17.97
CA ASN A 122 7.17 9.87 -18.90
C ASN A 122 7.26 11.32 -19.44
N ASN A 123 8.41 11.67 -20.01
CA ASN A 123 8.66 13.03 -20.50
C ASN A 123 7.75 13.42 -21.68
N SER A 124 7.29 12.44 -22.47
CA SER A 124 6.37 12.71 -23.59
C SER A 124 4.98 13.13 -23.11
N ASP A 125 4.60 12.70 -21.90
CA ASP A 125 3.31 13.01 -21.28
C ASP A 125 3.44 14.09 -20.19
N ALA A 126 4.42 14.98 -20.35
CA ALA A 126 4.71 16.10 -19.45
C ALA A 126 5.13 15.68 -18.02
N GLY A 127 5.58 14.46 -17.85
CA GLY A 127 6.17 13.98 -16.60
C GLY A 127 7.68 14.11 -16.56
N TRP A 128 8.28 13.72 -15.45
CA TRP A 128 9.71 13.85 -15.21
C TRP A 128 10.48 12.52 -15.27
N SER A 129 9.80 11.40 -15.41
CA SER A 129 10.40 10.05 -15.41
C SER A 129 11.35 9.80 -14.21
N SER A 130 11.08 10.46 -13.08
CA SER A 130 11.95 10.40 -11.89
C SER A 130 11.69 9.14 -11.05
N MET A 131 10.48 8.60 -11.14
CA MET A 131 10.09 7.37 -10.48
C MET A 131 9.64 6.37 -11.55
N VAL A 132 10.45 5.35 -11.76
CA VAL A 132 10.19 4.30 -12.75
C VAL A 132 10.10 2.93 -12.06
N PRO A 133 9.32 1.99 -12.61
CA PRO A 133 9.23 0.64 -12.06
C PRO A 133 10.58 -0.07 -12.15
N SER A 134 10.96 -0.75 -11.07
CA SER A 134 12.15 -1.59 -11.10
C SER A 134 11.90 -2.85 -11.94
N LYS A 135 12.99 -3.42 -12.48
CA LYS A 135 12.90 -4.73 -13.15
C LYS A 135 12.32 -5.80 -12.22
N ASN A 136 12.65 -5.76 -10.92
CA ASN A 136 12.13 -6.71 -9.95
C ASN A 136 10.60 -6.64 -9.82
N LEU A 137 10.02 -5.43 -9.86
CA LEU A 137 8.56 -5.28 -9.86
C LEU A 137 7.94 -5.92 -11.11
N ILE A 138 8.50 -5.66 -12.29
CA ILE A 138 8.00 -6.24 -13.55
C ILE A 138 8.15 -7.76 -13.53
N ASP A 139 9.27 -8.26 -13.03
CA ASP A 139 9.54 -9.70 -12.95
C ASP A 139 8.62 -10.42 -11.95
N ALA A 140 8.13 -9.74 -10.92
CA ALA A 140 7.24 -10.29 -9.91
C ALA A 140 5.80 -10.55 -10.40
N TYR A 141 5.39 -9.91 -11.52
CA TYR A 141 4.12 -10.26 -12.13
C TYR A 141 4.18 -11.68 -12.74
N GLU A 142 3.16 -12.46 -12.52
CA GLU A 142 3.01 -13.80 -13.10
C GLU A 142 2.64 -13.73 -14.58
N MET A 143 2.68 -14.87 -15.24
CA MET A 143 2.07 -15.05 -16.55
C MET A 143 0.56 -15.15 -16.41
N SER A 144 -0.18 -14.96 -17.49
CA SER A 144 -1.64 -15.04 -17.51
C SER A 144 -2.22 -16.41 -17.10
N ASN A 145 -1.37 -17.45 -17.08
CA ASN A 145 -1.72 -18.78 -16.59
C ASN A 145 -1.41 -19.00 -15.10
N GLY A 146 -0.97 -17.95 -14.37
CA GLY A 146 -0.67 -17.98 -12.93
C GLY A 146 0.68 -18.59 -12.57
N LEU A 147 1.54 -18.88 -13.54
CA LEU A 147 2.90 -19.35 -13.30
C LEU A 147 3.88 -18.16 -13.27
N THR A 148 4.92 -18.27 -12.47
CA THR A 148 6.04 -17.32 -12.56
C THR A 148 6.76 -17.50 -13.91
N LYS A 149 7.46 -16.48 -14.38
CA LYS A 149 8.16 -16.53 -15.67
C LYS A 149 9.25 -17.60 -15.73
N GLU A 150 9.78 -18.03 -14.58
CA GLU A 150 10.82 -19.04 -14.44
C GLU A 150 10.27 -20.47 -14.41
N GLU A 151 8.99 -20.65 -14.15
CA GLU A 151 8.41 -22.00 -14.04
C GLU A 151 8.25 -22.66 -15.41
N ALA A 152 8.46 -23.97 -15.43
CA ALA A 152 8.27 -24.78 -16.62
C ALA A 152 6.80 -24.74 -17.06
N GLY A 153 6.56 -24.43 -18.33
CA GLY A 153 5.20 -24.29 -18.87
C GLY A 153 4.61 -22.88 -18.74
N SER A 154 5.35 -21.92 -18.20
CA SER A 154 4.92 -20.54 -18.08
C SER A 154 4.61 -19.88 -19.44
N GLY A 155 5.31 -20.29 -20.49
CA GLY A 155 5.19 -19.68 -21.83
C GLY A 155 5.88 -18.31 -21.91
N TYR A 156 6.76 -17.98 -20.98
CA TYR A 156 7.51 -16.73 -21.02
C TYR A 156 8.44 -16.66 -22.23
N ASP A 157 8.35 -15.56 -22.97
CA ASP A 157 9.23 -15.27 -24.11
C ASP A 157 10.14 -14.07 -23.76
N PRO A 158 11.46 -14.26 -23.65
CA PRO A 158 12.38 -13.17 -23.35
C PRO A 158 12.51 -12.13 -24.48
N VAL A 159 12.08 -12.44 -25.71
CA VAL A 159 12.03 -11.50 -26.84
C VAL A 159 10.80 -10.59 -26.72
N HIS A 160 9.71 -11.10 -26.16
CA HIS A 160 8.47 -10.38 -25.92
C HIS A 160 8.11 -10.40 -24.43
N PRO A 161 8.92 -9.77 -23.54
CA PRO A 161 8.86 -9.95 -22.09
C PRO A 161 7.57 -9.45 -21.44
N PHE A 162 6.78 -8.67 -22.15
CA PHE A 162 5.51 -8.11 -21.66
C PHE A 162 4.27 -8.87 -22.18
N ALA A 163 4.47 -9.83 -23.08
CA ALA A 163 3.35 -10.61 -23.64
C ALA A 163 2.84 -11.66 -22.64
N ASN A 164 1.53 -11.90 -22.65
CA ASN A 164 0.87 -12.93 -21.84
C ASN A 164 1.14 -12.83 -20.32
N ARG A 165 1.31 -11.63 -19.81
CA ARG A 165 1.49 -11.38 -18.39
C ARG A 165 0.15 -11.15 -17.68
N ASP A 166 0.17 -11.17 -16.36
CA ASP A 166 -0.96 -10.75 -15.53
C ASP A 166 -1.49 -9.39 -16.03
N PRO A 167 -2.79 -9.25 -16.31
CA PRO A 167 -3.36 -8.02 -16.87
C PRO A 167 -3.12 -6.80 -15.96
N ARG A 168 -2.95 -6.98 -14.66
CA ARG A 168 -2.64 -5.89 -13.72
C ARG A 168 -1.29 -5.24 -14.01
N MET A 169 -0.35 -5.96 -14.64
CA MET A 169 0.93 -5.38 -15.05
C MET A 169 0.71 -4.23 -16.03
N ALA A 170 -0.11 -4.44 -17.07
CA ALA A 170 -0.42 -3.40 -18.07
C ALA A 170 -1.19 -2.21 -17.48
N MET A 171 -1.96 -2.43 -16.40
CA MET A 171 -2.66 -1.36 -15.67
C MET A 171 -1.75 -0.58 -14.72
N THR A 172 -0.56 -1.09 -14.42
CA THR A 172 0.37 -0.49 -13.44
C THR A 172 1.60 0.12 -14.09
N VAL A 173 2.08 -0.46 -15.19
CA VAL A 173 3.37 -0.11 -15.82
C VAL A 173 3.17 0.20 -17.30
N LEU A 174 3.64 1.38 -17.71
CA LEU A 174 3.80 1.70 -19.14
C LEU A 174 5.08 1.03 -19.67
N TYR A 175 4.98 0.33 -20.79
CA TYR A 175 6.08 -0.36 -21.41
C TYR A 175 6.11 -0.17 -22.94
N PRO A 176 7.25 -0.37 -23.60
CA PRO A 176 7.34 -0.21 -25.07
C PRO A 176 6.36 -1.10 -25.82
N GLY A 177 5.61 -0.50 -26.75
CA GLY A 177 4.64 -1.22 -27.59
C GLY A 177 3.22 -1.30 -27.03
N MET A 178 2.95 -0.61 -25.91
CA MET A 178 1.62 -0.45 -25.32
C MET A 178 0.77 0.54 -26.12
#